data_dcc81d1533a7fc3f82acbd05b26703f2
#
_entry.id   dcc81d1533a7fc3f82acbd05b26703f2
#
_cell.length_a   1.000
_cell.length_b   1.000
_cell.length_c   1.000
_cell.angle_alpha   90.00
_cell.angle_beta   90.00
_cell.angle_gamma   90.00
#
_symmetry.space_group_name_H-M   'P 1'
#
loop_
_entity.id
_entity.type
_entity.pdbx_description
1 polymer ?
#
loop_
_entity_poly.entity_id
_entity_poly.type
_entity_poly.pdbx_seq_one_letter_code
_entity_poly.pdbx_strand_id
1 'polypeptide(L)'
;VAEGDLTVHVIPSSRNELGELAASMNKTVAALRLMVEQMKATADQVERSSSQMSDSSQTIAQGSAEQAMSIEELAVNVQGITQMVEENNESVIAANENTSDVLQAVERSNGQISKAVEVIGDIKVSTRSISQLANSIEDISFQTNILALNASVEAARAGDAGRGFAIVAEEIRRLATQVSEASRAADELAVRAAESVESGSALIEDTSANMESAVAATEGVKEMMSAIAQASTQQLEAVSQIQESMDSLSDVVQENSAASEESAVIGEELAEQARSLKHLIDRFVLEKPAGGSDGGAR
;
A
#
# COMPACT_ATOMS: atom_id res chain seq x y z
N VAL A 1 38.63 -63.15 -39.84
CA VAL A 1 38.96 -61.75 -39.47
C VAL A 1 38.67 -60.81 -40.64
N ALA A 2 39.06 -61.13 -41.87
CA ALA A 2 38.81 -60.26 -43.05
C ALA A 2 37.32 -59.99 -43.35
N GLU A 3 36.43 -60.90 -42.94
CA GLU A 3 34.96 -60.79 -43.11
C GLU A 3 34.24 -60.33 -41.81
N GLY A 4 34.99 -59.80 -40.84
CA GLY A 4 34.41 -59.30 -39.60
C GLY A 4 34.27 -60.34 -38.48
N ASP A 5 34.60 -61.58 -38.70
CA ASP A 5 34.56 -62.63 -37.67
C ASP A 5 35.78 -62.54 -36.75
N LEU A 6 35.52 -62.04 -35.53
CA LEU A 6 36.50 -61.87 -34.43
C LEU A 6 36.45 -63.02 -33.40
N THR A 7 35.67 -64.07 -33.70
CA THR A 7 35.65 -65.29 -32.85
C THR A 7 36.78 -66.29 -33.24
N VAL A 8 37.48 -66.02 -34.31
CA VAL A 8 38.51 -66.88 -34.88
C VAL A 8 39.75 -66.92 -33.95
N HIS A 9 40.17 -68.14 -33.62
CA HIS A 9 41.38 -68.38 -32.85
C HIS A 9 42.33 -69.26 -33.63
N VAL A 10 43.55 -68.80 -33.93
CA VAL A 10 44.57 -69.53 -34.61
C VAL A 10 45.33 -70.40 -33.62
N ILE A 11 45.27 -71.73 -33.73
CA ILE A 11 45.98 -72.64 -32.86
C ILE A 11 47.49 -72.69 -33.31
N PRO A 12 48.43 -72.27 -32.42
CA PRO A 12 49.86 -72.35 -32.77
C PRO A 12 50.30 -73.82 -32.88
N SER A 13 50.54 -74.30 -34.12
CA SER A 13 50.89 -75.68 -34.39
C SER A 13 52.38 -75.97 -34.32
N SER A 14 53.26 -74.95 -34.08
CA SER A 14 54.73 -75.08 -33.98
C SER A 14 55.32 -74.08 -33.05
N ARG A 15 56.55 -74.32 -32.54
CA ARG A 15 57.34 -73.38 -31.66
C ARG A 15 58.33 -72.55 -32.48
N ASN A 16 58.14 -72.43 -33.80
CA ASN A 16 58.94 -71.60 -34.69
C ASN A 16 58.28 -70.24 -34.96
N GLU A 17 58.78 -69.48 -35.95
CA GLU A 17 58.29 -68.16 -36.36
C GLU A 17 56.77 -68.16 -36.75
N LEU A 18 56.26 -69.31 -37.23
CA LEU A 18 54.80 -69.48 -37.57
C LEU A 18 53.97 -69.53 -36.26
N GLY A 19 54.49 -70.09 -35.18
CA GLY A 19 53.87 -70.09 -33.84
C GLY A 19 53.80 -68.73 -33.25
N GLU A 20 54.90 -67.92 -33.35
CA GLU A 20 54.93 -66.52 -32.88
C GLU A 20 53.97 -65.65 -33.70
N LEU A 21 53.85 -65.84 -35.00
CA LEU A 21 52.91 -65.13 -35.85
C LEU A 21 51.46 -65.44 -35.41
N ALA A 22 51.14 -66.70 -35.17
CA ALA A 22 49.81 -67.14 -34.72
C ALA A 22 49.46 -66.50 -33.36
N ALA A 23 50.41 -66.43 -32.42
CA ALA A 23 50.24 -65.78 -31.12
C ALA A 23 50.03 -64.25 -31.24
N SER A 24 50.78 -63.58 -32.12
CA SER A 24 50.62 -62.14 -32.41
C SER A 24 49.28 -61.84 -33.05
N MET A 25 48.83 -62.71 -33.99
CA MET A 25 47.53 -62.59 -34.66
C MET A 25 46.36 -62.74 -33.64
N ASN A 26 46.46 -63.71 -32.72
CA ASN A 26 45.47 -63.85 -31.65
C ASN A 26 45.40 -62.62 -30.71
N LYS A 27 46.53 -62.02 -30.38
CA LYS A 27 46.57 -60.77 -29.60
C LYS A 27 45.89 -59.62 -30.34
N THR A 28 46.13 -59.52 -31.66
CA THR A 28 45.50 -58.47 -32.49
C THR A 28 43.97 -58.69 -32.57
N VAL A 29 43.51 -59.91 -32.76
CA VAL A 29 42.06 -60.25 -32.79
C VAL A 29 41.41 -59.94 -31.43
N ALA A 30 42.08 -60.32 -30.31
CA ALA A 30 41.57 -60.00 -28.99
C ALA A 30 41.48 -58.47 -28.70
N ALA A 31 42.47 -57.70 -29.16
CA ALA A 31 42.45 -56.25 -29.06
C ALA A 31 41.36 -55.62 -29.91
N LEU A 32 41.18 -56.09 -31.15
CA LEU A 32 40.07 -55.64 -32.01
C LEU A 32 38.71 -55.97 -31.40
N ARG A 33 38.51 -57.15 -30.87
CA ARG A 33 37.26 -57.55 -30.18
C ARG A 33 36.94 -56.61 -29.03
N LEU A 34 37.88 -56.35 -28.13
CA LEU A 34 37.72 -55.40 -27.03
C LEU A 34 37.36 -54.00 -27.52
N MET A 35 38.01 -53.53 -28.60
CA MET A 35 37.74 -52.24 -29.19
C MET A 35 36.28 -52.16 -29.74
N VAL A 36 35.84 -53.20 -30.44
CA VAL A 36 34.46 -53.26 -30.99
C VAL A 36 33.43 -53.37 -29.86
N GLU A 37 33.68 -54.13 -28.80
CA GLU A 37 32.81 -54.19 -27.60
C GLU A 37 32.71 -52.84 -26.93
N GLN A 38 33.82 -52.08 -26.77
CA GLN A 38 33.81 -50.73 -26.22
C GLN A 38 33.10 -49.75 -27.11
N MET A 39 33.28 -49.84 -28.44
CA MET A 39 32.54 -48.97 -29.39
C MET A 39 31.02 -49.22 -29.32
N LYS A 40 30.60 -50.48 -29.19
CA LYS A 40 29.18 -50.83 -29.02
C LYS A 40 28.61 -50.24 -27.72
N ALA A 41 29.30 -50.39 -26.58
CA ALA A 41 28.87 -49.83 -25.32
C ALA A 41 28.81 -48.31 -25.35
N THR A 42 29.75 -47.65 -26.03
CA THR A 42 29.78 -46.20 -26.22
C THR A 42 28.63 -45.75 -27.10
N ALA A 43 28.34 -46.42 -28.19
CA ALA A 43 27.19 -46.09 -29.07
C ALA A 43 25.86 -46.22 -28.32
N ASP A 44 25.70 -47.30 -27.53
CA ASP A 44 24.52 -47.48 -26.67
C ASP A 44 24.37 -46.34 -25.65
N GLN A 45 25.49 -45.87 -25.10
CA GLN A 45 25.48 -44.75 -24.15
C GLN A 45 25.11 -43.44 -24.85
N VAL A 46 25.66 -43.17 -26.04
CA VAL A 46 25.34 -41.96 -26.82
C VAL A 46 23.88 -41.97 -27.21
N GLU A 47 23.34 -43.07 -27.68
CA GLU A 47 21.91 -43.20 -28.06
C GLU A 47 21.00 -42.86 -26.85
N ARG A 48 21.28 -43.44 -25.66
CA ARG A 48 20.51 -43.12 -24.43
C ARG A 48 20.61 -41.68 -24.03
N SER A 49 21.83 -41.13 -24.04
CA SER A 49 22.05 -39.70 -23.64
C SER A 49 21.39 -38.74 -24.60
N SER A 50 21.38 -39.08 -25.90
CA SER A 50 20.72 -38.27 -26.94
C SER A 50 19.18 -38.28 -26.80
N SER A 51 18.60 -39.44 -26.49
CA SER A 51 17.16 -39.54 -26.20
C SER A 51 16.80 -38.71 -24.95
N GLN A 52 17.62 -38.81 -23.87
CA GLN A 52 17.39 -38.02 -22.67
C GLN A 52 17.55 -36.50 -22.93
N MET A 53 18.47 -36.10 -23.80
CA MET A 53 18.65 -34.71 -24.23
C MET A 53 17.41 -34.18 -24.95
N SER A 54 16.86 -34.97 -25.89
CA SER A 54 15.62 -34.62 -26.60
C SER A 54 14.45 -34.46 -25.64
N ASP A 55 14.25 -35.40 -24.69
CA ASP A 55 13.18 -35.31 -23.68
C ASP A 55 13.33 -34.11 -22.77
N SER A 56 14.58 -33.81 -22.33
CA SER A 56 14.88 -32.65 -21.52
C SER A 56 14.62 -31.34 -22.26
N SER A 57 15.01 -31.27 -23.52
CA SER A 57 14.78 -30.12 -24.39
C SER A 57 13.29 -29.84 -24.56
N GLN A 58 12.49 -30.87 -24.75
CA GLN A 58 11.03 -30.73 -24.85
C GLN A 58 10.43 -30.21 -23.54
N THR A 59 10.93 -30.66 -22.40
CA THR A 59 10.51 -30.15 -21.07
C THR A 59 10.87 -28.68 -20.90
N ILE A 60 12.07 -28.26 -21.32
CA ILE A 60 12.48 -26.85 -21.25
C ILE A 60 11.62 -25.99 -22.20
N ALA A 61 11.36 -26.44 -23.43
CA ALA A 61 10.49 -25.70 -24.35
C ALA A 61 9.08 -25.50 -23.78
N GLN A 62 8.51 -26.53 -23.18
CA GLN A 62 7.20 -26.41 -22.51
C GLN A 62 7.26 -25.45 -21.32
N GLY A 63 8.29 -25.54 -20.47
CA GLY A 63 8.48 -24.62 -19.34
C GLY A 63 8.67 -23.16 -19.80
N SER A 64 9.35 -22.96 -20.93
CA SER A 64 9.50 -21.63 -21.55
C SER A 64 8.15 -21.06 -22.02
N ALA A 65 7.29 -21.89 -22.60
CA ALA A 65 5.93 -21.48 -23.00
C ALA A 65 5.07 -21.08 -21.76
N GLU A 66 5.17 -21.85 -20.67
CA GLU A 66 4.47 -21.52 -19.42
C GLU A 66 5.01 -20.22 -18.78
N GLN A 67 6.33 -20.00 -18.86
CA GLN A 67 6.96 -18.75 -18.41
C GLN A 67 6.51 -17.55 -19.26
N ALA A 68 6.40 -17.69 -20.58
CA ALA A 68 5.90 -16.62 -21.44
C ALA A 68 4.47 -16.19 -21.06
N MET A 69 3.57 -17.14 -20.81
CA MET A 69 2.22 -16.84 -20.33
C MET A 69 2.23 -16.13 -18.97
N SER A 70 3.14 -16.53 -18.06
CA SER A 70 3.27 -15.89 -16.75
C SER A 70 3.79 -14.45 -16.85
N ILE A 71 4.68 -14.18 -17.81
CA ILE A 71 5.18 -12.82 -18.09
C ILE A 71 4.05 -11.94 -18.65
N GLU A 72 3.21 -12.47 -19.54
CA GLU A 72 2.02 -11.74 -20.04
C GLU A 72 1.04 -11.40 -18.90
N GLU A 73 0.77 -12.33 -17.99
CA GLU A 73 -0.08 -12.08 -16.83
C GLU A 73 0.54 -11.03 -15.89
N LEU A 74 1.85 -11.10 -15.67
CA LEU A 74 2.58 -10.08 -14.91
C LEU A 74 2.48 -8.70 -15.57
N ALA A 75 2.56 -8.59 -16.89
CA ALA A 75 2.41 -7.33 -17.62
C ALA A 75 1.05 -6.67 -17.35
N VAL A 76 -0.02 -7.46 -17.38
CA VAL A 76 -1.37 -6.97 -17.05
C VAL A 76 -1.46 -6.48 -15.61
N ASN A 77 -0.87 -7.22 -14.68
CA ASN A 77 -0.87 -6.83 -13.26
C ASN A 77 -0.07 -5.54 -13.02
N VAL A 78 1.08 -5.41 -13.65
CA VAL A 78 1.94 -4.22 -13.57
C VAL A 78 1.22 -3.00 -14.16
N GLN A 79 0.50 -3.15 -15.26
CA GLN A 79 -0.33 -2.09 -15.83
C GLN A 79 -1.45 -1.67 -14.87
N GLY A 80 -2.09 -2.65 -14.19
CA GLY A 80 -3.08 -2.37 -13.15
C GLY A 80 -2.50 -1.60 -11.96
N ILE A 81 -1.28 -1.94 -11.53
CA ILE A 81 -0.58 -1.18 -10.47
C ILE A 81 -0.30 0.24 -10.92
N THR A 82 0.16 0.45 -12.16
CA THR A 82 0.42 1.79 -12.71
C THR A 82 -0.84 2.65 -12.62
N GLN A 83 -1.98 2.13 -13.07
CA GLN A 83 -3.25 2.83 -13.00
C GLN A 83 -3.66 3.18 -11.55
N MET A 84 -3.50 2.24 -10.61
CA MET A 84 -3.80 2.51 -9.19
C MET A 84 -2.91 3.61 -8.61
N VAL A 85 -1.64 3.69 -9.02
CA VAL A 85 -0.73 4.75 -8.56
C VAL A 85 -1.12 6.11 -9.16
N GLU A 86 -1.58 6.15 -10.41
CA GLU A 86 -2.13 7.36 -11.03
C GLU A 86 -3.39 7.84 -10.31
N GLU A 87 -4.33 6.94 -10.02
CA GLU A 87 -5.55 7.24 -9.25
C GLU A 87 -5.23 7.73 -7.82
N ASN A 88 -4.19 7.18 -7.18
CA ASN A 88 -3.69 7.66 -5.90
C ASN A 88 -3.17 9.10 -6.00
N ASN A 89 -2.42 9.43 -7.04
CA ASN A 89 -1.93 10.80 -7.26
C ASN A 89 -3.08 11.80 -7.48
N GLU A 90 -4.10 11.44 -8.27
CA GLU A 90 -5.29 12.26 -8.44
C GLU A 90 -6.03 12.47 -7.12
N SER A 91 -6.14 11.40 -6.30
CA SER A 91 -6.75 11.46 -4.98
C SER A 91 -6.00 12.39 -4.02
N VAL A 92 -4.66 12.38 -4.07
CA VAL A 92 -3.81 13.28 -3.29
C VAL A 92 -4.01 14.74 -3.70
N ILE A 93 -4.11 15.02 -5.00
CA ILE A 93 -4.38 16.38 -5.50
C ILE A 93 -5.72 16.87 -4.98
N ALA A 94 -6.79 16.09 -5.15
CA ALA A 94 -8.14 16.44 -4.66
C ALA A 94 -8.17 16.61 -3.13
N ALA A 95 -7.46 15.76 -2.37
CA ALA A 95 -7.35 15.89 -0.91
C ALA A 95 -6.60 17.16 -0.49
N ASN A 96 -5.56 17.57 -1.21
CA ASN A 96 -4.86 18.82 -0.98
C ASN A 96 -5.74 20.06 -1.23
N GLU A 97 -6.56 20.02 -2.30
CA GLU A 97 -7.55 21.09 -2.57
C GLU A 97 -8.56 21.19 -1.43
N ASN A 98 -9.17 20.07 -1.03
CA ASN A 98 -10.11 20.04 0.09
C ASN A 98 -9.47 20.54 1.39
N THR A 99 -8.23 20.17 1.66
CA THR A 99 -7.48 20.61 2.85
C THR A 99 -7.27 22.12 2.83
N SER A 100 -6.97 22.70 1.67
CA SER A 100 -6.87 24.16 1.50
C SER A 100 -8.20 24.86 1.74
N ASP A 101 -9.31 24.32 1.28
CA ASP A 101 -10.65 24.86 1.49
C ASP A 101 -11.04 24.84 2.98
N VAL A 102 -10.70 23.74 3.68
CA VAL A 102 -10.91 23.64 5.14
C VAL A 102 -10.12 24.70 5.88
N LEU A 103 -8.83 24.89 5.57
CA LEU A 103 -8.00 25.94 6.21
C LEU A 103 -8.61 27.33 5.99
N GLN A 104 -9.07 27.62 4.77
CA GLN A 104 -9.71 28.90 4.47
C GLN A 104 -11.05 29.08 5.24
N ALA A 105 -11.83 27.99 5.41
CA ALA A 105 -13.06 28.03 6.19
C ALA A 105 -12.78 28.27 7.68
N VAL A 106 -11.74 27.65 8.23
CA VAL A 106 -11.30 27.84 9.63
C VAL A 106 -10.79 29.27 9.83
N GLU A 107 -10.03 29.83 8.90
CA GLU A 107 -9.57 31.22 8.97
C GLU A 107 -10.73 32.20 9.00
N ARG A 108 -11.74 31.98 8.16
CA ARG A 108 -12.98 32.78 8.19
C ARG A 108 -13.73 32.64 9.50
N SER A 109 -13.80 31.43 10.07
CA SER A 109 -14.44 31.17 11.35
C SER A 109 -13.70 31.87 12.49
N ASN A 110 -12.37 31.88 12.50
CA ASN A 110 -11.55 32.61 13.47
C ASN A 110 -11.80 34.12 13.40
N GLY A 111 -11.97 34.66 12.19
CA GLY A 111 -12.36 36.08 12.02
C GLY A 111 -13.76 36.38 12.58
N GLN A 112 -14.70 35.45 12.52
CA GLN A 112 -16.04 35.60 13.13
C GLN A 112 -15.98 35.47 14.66
N ILE A 113 -15.19 34.53 15.18
CA ILE A 113 -14.94 34.38 16.63
C ILE A 113 -14.35 35.64 17.20
N SER A 114 -13.36 36.28 16.58
CA SER A 114 -12.77 37.54 17.01
C SER A 114 -13.81 38.66 17.11
N LYS A 115 -14.72 38.78 16.14
CA LYS A 115 -15.83 39.72 16.20
C LYS A 115 -16.83 39.40 17.31
N ALA A 116 -17.10 38.12 17.57
CA ALA A 116 -17.98 37.71 18.64
C ALA A 116 -17.39 38.06 20.02
N VAL A 117 -16.07 37.94 20.21
CA VAL A 117 -15.36 38.39 21.42
C VAL A 117 -15.56 39.90 21.64
N GLU A 118 -15.42 40.74 20.62
CA GLU A 118 -15.61 42.17 20.66
C GLU A 118 -17.06 42.51 21.08
N VAL A 119 -18.06 41.90 20.42
CA VAL A 119 -19.48 42.12 20.74
C VAL A 119 -19.81 41.71 22.19
N ILE A 120 -19.31 40.58 22.66
CA ILE A 120 -19.50 40.14 24.04
C ILE A 120 -18.84 41.12 25.01
N GLY A 121 -17.68 41.68 24.69
CA GLY A 121 -17.02 42.72 25.44
C GLY A 121 -17.91 43.97 25.61
N ASP A 122 -18.51 44.43 24.53
CA ASP A 122 -19.44 45.57 24.50
C ASP A 122 -20.71 45.31 25.33
N ILE A 123 -21.28 44.11 25.25
CA ILE A 123 -22.43 43.71 26.05
C ILE A 123 -22.07 43.71 27.54
N LYS A 124 -20.87 43.21 27.92
CA LYS A 124 -20.37 43.22 29.31
C LYS A 124 -20.29 44.62 29.88
N VAL A 125 -19.76 45.58 29.10
CA VAL A 125 -19.69 46.98 29.48
C VAL A 125 -21.10 47.59 29.64
N SER A 126 -21.98 47.33 28.69
CA SER A 126 -23.35 47.86 28.70
C SER A 126 -24.17 47.33 29.88
N THR A 127 -24.05 46.03 30.18
CA THR A 127 -24.73 45.37 31.28
C THR A 127 -24.28 45.93 32.62
N ARG A 128 -22.96 46.20 32.81
CA ARG A 128 -22.43 46.84 33.99
C ARG A 128 -22.96 48.28 34.17
N SER A 129 -23.07 49.00 33.05
CA SER A 129 -23.61 50.36 33.07
C SER A 129 -25.10 50.39 33.45
N ILE A 130 -25.90 49.40 32.99
CA ILE A 130 -27.30 49.24 33.36
C ILE A 130 -27.45 48.97 34.86
N SER A 131 -26.65 48.07 35.43
CA SER A 131 -26.65 47.79 36.87
C SER A 131 -26.31 49.03 37.70
N GLN A 132 -25.30 49.82 37.27
CA GLN A 132 -24.96 51.09 37.93
C GLN A 132 -26.08 52.12 37.89
N LEU A 133 -26.78 52.24 36.74
CA LEU A 133 -27.94 53.12 36.58
C LEU A 133 -29.09 52.66 37.46
N ALA A 134 -29.39 51.37 37.50
CA ALA A 134 -30.44 50.82 38.35
C ALA A 134 -30.16 51.11 39.83
N ASN A 135 -28.95 50.88 40.31
CA ASN A 135 -28.57 51.22 41.67
C ASN A 135 -28.73 52.75 41.96
N SER A 136 -28.33 53.64 41.04
CA SER A 136 -28.49 55.06 41.17
C SER A 136 -29.99 55.49 41.23
N ILE A 137 -30.85 54.85 40.44
CA ILE A 137 -32.31 55.10 40.48
C ILE A 137 -32.90 54.62 41.81
N GLU A 138 -32.47 53.48 42.33
CA GLU A 138 -32.86 52.97 43.66
C GLU A 138 -32.53 53.97 44.75
N ASP A 139 -31.30 54.50 44.74
CA ASP A 139 -30.88 55.54 45.72
C ASP A 139 -31.74 56.84 45.66
N ILE A 140 -32.03 57.30 44.41
CA ILE A 140 -32.90 58.49 44.21
C ILE A 140 -34.33 58.14 44.66
N SER A 141 -34.81 56.99 44.43
CA SER A 141 -36.17 56.53 44.82
C SER A 141 -36.25 56.46 46.34
N PHE A 142 -35.23 55.95 47.03
CA PHE A 142 -35.15 55.94 48.49
C PHE A 142 -35.15 57.34 49.04
N GLN A 143 -34.35 58.29 48.52
CA GLN A 143 -34.32 59.67 48.93
C GLN A 143 -35.70 60.37 48.76
N THR A 144 -36.35 60.08 47.58
CA THR A 144 -37.70 60.58 47.25
C THR A 144 -38.74 60.06 48.23
N ASN A 145 -38.65 58.78 48.63
CA ASN A 145 -39.52 58.15 49.61
C ASN A 145 -39.36 58.82 50.99
N ILE A 146 -38.14 59.13 51.40
CA ILE A 146 -37.88 59.90 52.70
C ILE A 146 -38.39 61.32 52.61
N LEU A 147 -38.22 62.01 51.45
CA LEU A 147 -38.76 63.37 51.26
C LEU A 147 -40.26 63.40 51.33
N ALA A 148 -40.92 62.44 50.69
CA ALA A 148 -42.38 62.28 50.69
C ALA A 148 -42.91 61.97 52.11
N LEU A 149 -42.22 61.12 52.86
CA LEU A 149 -42.53 60.82 54.25
C LEU A 149 -42.48 62.11 55.13
N ASN A 150 -41.37 62.88 55.00
CA ASN A 150 -41.24 64.15 55.72
C ASN A 150 -42.32 65.16 55.37
N ALA A 151 -42.69 65.23 54.03
CA ALA A 151 -43.80 66.07 53.57
C ALA A 151 -45.15 65.60 54.12
N SER A 152 -45.43 64.29 54.16
CA SER A 152 -46.65 63.74 54.77
C SER A 152 -46.79 64.08 56.29
N VAL A 153 -45.67 63.95 56.98
CA VAL A 153 -45.63 64.33 58.44
C VAL A 153 -45.92 65.80 58.63
N GLU A 154 -45.33 66.71 57.83
CA GLU A 154 -45.52 68.13 57.97
C GLU A 154 -46.97 68.57 57.54
N ALA A 155 -47.51 67.91 56.50
CA ALA A 155 -48.91 68.06 56.06
C ALA A 155 -49.87 67.64 57.19
N ALA A 156 -49.62 66.56 57.91
CA ALA A 156 -50.42 66.13 59.04
C ALA A 156 -50.33 67.15 60.23
N ARG A 157 -49.13 67.80 60.42
CA ARG A 157 -48.92 68.81 61.44
C ARG A 157 -49.65 70.09 61.15
N ALA A 158 -49.96 70.40 59.87
CA ALA A 158 -50.72 71.58 59.43
C ALA A 158 -52.25 71.38 59.60
N GLY A 159 -52.76 70.23 60.02
CA GLY A 159 -54.14 69.93 60.27
C GLY A 159 -55.01 70.05 59.01
N ASP A 160 -56.21 70.62 59.10
CA ASP A 160 -57.13 70.75 58.00
C ASP A 160 -56.53 71.49 56.78
N ALA A 161 -55.65 72.42 56.93
CA ALA A 161 -54.98 73.21 55.91
C ALA A 161 -53.98 72.32 55.04
N GLY A 162 -53.50 71.26 55.64
CA GLY A 162 -52.52 70.35 55.04
C GLY A 162 -53.11 69.14 54.29
N ARG A 163 -54.40 68.90 54.32
CA ARG A 163 -55.06 67.72 53.80
C ARG A 163 -54.74 67.42 52.33
N GLY A 164 -54.75 68.46 51.47
CA GLY A 164 -54.39 68.29 50.04
C GLY A 164 -52.90 67.87 49.80
N PHE A 165 -52.03 68.47 50.64
CA PHE A 165 -50.61 68.14 50.58
C PHE A 165 -50.29 66.72 51.08
N ALA A 166 -51.04 66.23 52.09
CA ALA A 166 -50.88 64.88 52.64
C ALA A 166 -51.20 63.80 51.51
N ILE A 167 -52.27 64.05 50.73
CA ILE A 167 -52.62 63.15 49.63
C ILE A 167 -51.52 63.10 48.55
N VAL A 168 -50.96 64.28 48.19
CA VAL A 168 -49.88 64.33 47.19
C VAL A 168 -48.60 63.68 47.72
N ALA A 169 -48.24 63.90 48.98
CA ALA A 169 -47.10 63.28 49.58
C ALA A 169 -47.20 61.75 49.63
N GLU A 170 -48.38 61.21 50.00
CA GLU A 170 -48.61 59.74 49.93
C GLU A 170 -48.55 59.17 48.52
N GLU A 171 -49.05 59.92 47.53
CA GLU A 171 -48.92 59.46 46.11
C GLU A 171 -47.45 59.46 45.61
N ILE A 172 -46.64 60.51 46.00
CA ILE A 172 -45.21 60.55 45.72
C ILE A 172 -44.49 59.37 46.40
N ARG A 173 -44.85 59.06 47.66
CA ARG A 173 -44.30 57.92 48.39
C ARG A 173 -44.61 56.58 47.67
N ARG A 174 -45.83 56.36 47.18
CA ARG A 174 -46.26 55.23 46.44
C ARG A 174 -45.49 55.09 45.13
N LEU A 175 -45.34 56.18 44.38
CA LEU A 175 -44.54 56.24 43.15
C LEU A 175 -43.07 55.90 43.41
N ALA A 176 -42.46 56.45 44.47
CA ALA A 176 -41.09 56.15 44.86
C ALA A 176 -40.92 54.69 45.18
N THR A 177 -41.85 54.03 45.86
CA THR A 177 -41.80 52.56 46.10
C THR A 177 -41.86 51.77 44.80
N GLN A 178 -42.75 52.16 43.89
CA GLN A 178 -42.87 51.49 42.58
C GLN A 178 -41.58 51.64 41.72
N VAL A 179 -40.91 52.82 41.76
CA VAL A 179 -39.67 53.02 41.03
C VAL A 179 -38.53 52.19 41.65
N SER A 180 -38.47 52.08 43.04
CA SER A 180 -37.50 51.22 43.69
C SER A 180 -37.67 49.75 43.30
N GLU A 181 -38.93 49.24 43.26
CA GLU A 181 -39.19 47.87 42.84
C GLU A 181 -38.78 47.63 41.37
N ALA A 182 -39.11 48.57 40.46
CA ALA A 182 -38.72 48.48 39.05
C ALA A 182 -37.19 48.52 38.87
N SER A 183 -36.50 49.36 39.69
CA SER A 183 -35.05 49.48 39.67
C SER A 183 -34.35 48.16 40.10
N ARG A 184 -34.85 47.53 41.17
CA ARG A 184 -34.34 46.21 41.62
C ARG A 184 -34.56 45.14 40.57
N ALA A 185 -35.74 45.11 39.94
CA ALA A 185 -35.97 44.14 38.85
C ALA A 185 -35.04 44.38 37.67
N ALA A 186 -34.72 45.67 37.35
CA ALA A 186 -33.75 45.99 36.30
C ALA A 186 -32.32 45.54 36.65
N ASP A 187 -31.89 45.72 37.90
CA ASP A 187 -30.57 45.25 38.38
C ASP A 187 -30.49 43.73 38.36
N GLU A 188 -31.52 43.02 38.81
CA GLU A 188 -31.56 41.52 38.71
C GLU A 188 -31.46 41.04 37.27
N LEU A 189 -32.09 41.71 36.31
CA LEU A 189 -31.96 41.41 34.89
C LEU A 189 -30.54 41.68 34.38
N ALA A 190 -29.90 42.77 34.82
CA ALA A 190 -28.54 43.08 34.44
C ALA A 190 -27.55 42.06 35.01
N VAL A 191 -27.74 41.58 36.23
CA VAL A 191 -26.88 40.54 36.84
C VAL A 191 -27.02 39.24 36.06
N ARG A 192 -28.23 38.79 35.73
CA ARG A 192 -28.45 37.58 34.91
C ARG A 192 -27.88 37.69 33.50
N ALA A 193 -27.95 38.89 32.91
CA ALA A 193 -27.33 39.15 31.60
C ALA A 193 -25.79 39.07 31.69
N ALA A 194 -25.19 39.57 32.78
CA ALA A 194 -23.75 39.47 33.02
C ALA A 194 -23.29 38.00 33.15
N GLU A 195 -24.05 37.15 33.87
CA GLU A 195 -23.78 35.71 33.98
C GLU A 195 -23.86 35.02 32.60
N SER A 196 -24.85 35.36 31.78
CA SER A 196 -24.99 34.84 30.43
C SER A 196 -23.84 35.25 29.49
N VAL A 197 -23.35 36.49 29.66
CA VAL A 197 -22.18 37.02 28.94
C VAL A 197 -20.91 36.26 29.33
N GLU A 198 -20.73 35.99 30.63
CA GLU A 198 -19.55 35.22 31.11
C GLU A 198 -19.55 33.82 30.57
N SER A 199 -20.71 33.13 30.57
CA SER A 199 -20.88 31.79 29.97
C SER A 199 -20.64 31.82 28.47
N GLY A 200 -21.13 32.83 27.75
CA GLY A 200 -20.91 33.05 26.33
C GLY A 200 -19.42 33.26 25.99
N SER A 201 -18.71 34.04 26.84
CA SER A 201 -17.26 34.26 26.69
C SER A 201 -16.48 32.95 26.79
N ALA A 202 -16.75 32.14 27.81
CA ALA A 202 -16.10 30.84 27.99
C ALA A 202 -16.34 29.90 26.80
N LEU A 203 -17.56 29.87 26.24
CA LEU A 203 -17.88 29.06 25.06
C LEU A 203 -17.11 29.52 23.82
N ILE A 204 -16.90 30.81 23.67
CA ILE A 204 -16.11 31.38 22.56
C ILE A 204 -14.63 31.01 22.71
N GLU A 205 -14.06 31.04 23.91
CA GLU A 205 -12.67 30.62 24.17
C GLU A 205 -12.49 29.12 23.82
N ASP A 206 -13.40 28.27 24.26
CA ASP A 206 -13.38 26.84 23.91
C ASP A 206 -13.50 26.62 22.38
N THR A 207 -14.35 27.38 21.72
CA THR A 207 -14.50 27.32 20.28
C THR A 207 -13.23 27.75 19.57
N SER A 208 -12.54 28.77 20.02
CA SER A 208 -11.25 29.22 19.49
C SER A 208 -10.18 28.13 19.62
N ALA A 209 -10.06 27.50 20.79
CA ALA A 209 -9.12 26.41 21.03
C ALA A 209 -9.40 25.19 20.12
N ASN A 210 -10.68 24.87 19.89
CA ASN A 210 -11.08 23.82 18.97
C ASN A 210 -10.71 24.16 17.51
N MET A 211 -10.82 25.42 17.10
CA MET A 211 -10.39 25.85 15.77
C MET A 211 -8.86 25.78 15.59
N GLU A 212 -8.07 26.12 16.59
CA GLU A 212 -6.62 25.94 16.55
C GLU A 212 -6.24 24.45 16.42
N SER A 213 -6.95 23.58 17.14
CA SER A 213 -6.75 22.13 17.03
C SER A 213 -7.12 21.61 15.64
N ALA A 214 -8.18 22.16 15.02
CA ALA A 214 -8.57 21.81 13.65
C ALA A 214 -7.53 22.24 12.62
N VAL A 215 -6.89 23.42 12.78
CA VAL A 215 -5.76 23.84 11.94
C VAL A 215 -4.61 22.84 12.04
N ALA A 216 -4.16 22.52 13.26
CA ALA A 216 -3.05 21.59 13.46
C ALA A 216 -3.33 20.19 12.87
N ALA A 217 -4.57 19.69 13.04
CA ALA A 217 -4.96 18.42 12.44
C ALA A 217 -4.95 18.48 10.89
N THR A 218 -5.38 19.60 10.32
CA THR A 218 -5.42 19.80 8.85
C THR A 218 -4.01 19.94 8.28
N GLU A 219 -3.09 20.57 8.97
CA GLU A 219 -1.66 20.60 8.60
C GLU A 219 -1.06 19.19 8.62
N GLY A 220 -1.37 18.38 9.62
CA GLY A 220 -0.95 16.97 9.67
C GLY A 220 -1.49 16.14 8.48
N VAL A 221 -2.71 16.39 8.02
CA VAL A 221 -3.25 15.77 6.80
C VAL A 221 -2.44 16.18 5.58
N LYS A 222 -2.06 17.45 5.45
CA LYS A 222 -1.24 17.95 4.34
C LYS A 222 0.15 17.27 4.29
N GLU A 223 0.77 17.05 5.44
CA GLU A 223 2.05 16.32 5.51
C GLU A 223 1.89 14.87 5.08
N MET A 224 0.81 14.20 5.53
CA MET A 224 0.51 12.83 5.08
C MET A 224 0.27 12.75 3.56
N MET A 225 -0.45 13.70 2.98
CA MET A 225 -0.66 13.74 1.51
C MET A 225 0.65 13.92 0.76
N SER A 226 1.57 14.76 1.27
CA SER A 226 2.92 14.91 0.69
C SER A 226 3.72 13.60 0.73
N ALA A 227 3.65 12.86 1.84
CA ALA A 227 4.30 11.57 1.96
C ALA A 227 3.71 10.52 1.01
N ILE A 228 2.38 10.50 0.81
CA ILE A 228 1.71 9.61 -0.16
C ILE A 228 2.15 9.96 -1.59
N ALA A 229 2.20 11.24 -1.96
CA ALA A 229 2.67 11.68 -3.29
C ALA A 229 4.11 11.21 -3.56
N GLN A 230 4.99 11.34 -2.57
CA GLN A 230 6.37 10.87 -2.68
C GLN A 230 6.43 9.34 -2.82
N ALA A 231 5.67 8.60 -2.02
CA ALA A 231 5.60 7.15 -2.12
C ALA A 231 5.05 6.69 -3.48
N SER A 232 4.03 7.37 -4.02
CA SER A 232 3.49 7.10 -5.35
C SER A 232 4.53 7.31 -6.46
N THR A 233 5.36 8.35 -6.35
CA THR A 233 6.46 8.58 -7.30
C THR A 233 7.48 7.44 -7.24
N GLN A 234 7.87 7.00 -6.05
CA GLN A 234 8.78 5.85 -5.88
C GLN A 234 8.17 4.54 -6.39
N GLN A 235 6.86 4.37 -6.25
CA GLN A 235 6.17 3.21 -6.82
C GLN A 235 6.22 3.21 -8.35
N LEU A 236 6.05 4.35 -9.01
CA LEU A 236 6.18 4.44 -10.48
C LEU A 236 7.59 4.10 -10.95
N GLU A 237 8.62 4.55 -10.24
CA GLU A 237 10.01 4.19 -10.53
C GLU A 237 10.24 2.67 -10.40
N ALA A 238 9.73 2.06 -9.32
CA ALA A 238 9.82 0.61 -9.11
C ALA A 238 9.06 -0.18 -10.19
N VAL A 239 7.87 0.29 -10.58
CA VAL A 239 7.08 -0.31 -11.67
C VAL A 239 7.86 -0.26 -12.99
N SER A 240 8.51 0.85 -13.30
CA SER A 240 9.36 0.98 -14.50
C SER A 240 10.52 -0.04 -14.49
N GLN A 241 11.17 -0.27 -13.35
CA GLN A 241 12.22 -1.28 -13.21
C GLN A 241 11.68 -2.70 -13.37
N ILE A 242 10.47 -2.97 -12.88
CA ILE A 242 9.80 -4.28 -13.07
C ILE A 242 9.53 -4.50 -14.55
N GLN A 243 9.06 -3.49 -15.29
CA GLN A 243 8.82 -3.59 -16.73
C GLN A 243 10.10 -3.92 -17.50
N GLU A 244 11.21 -3.23 -17.22
CA GLU A 244 12.52 -3.51 -17.83
C GLU A 244 13.01 -4.94 -17.52
N SER A 245 12.77 -5.41 -16.29
CA SER A 245 13.10 -6.78 -15.88
C SER A 245 12.25 -7.83 -16.61
N MET A 246 10.98 -7.53 -16.85
CA MET A 246 10.07 -8.40 -17.60
C MET A 246 10.46 -8.51 -19.08
N ASP A 247 10.86 -7.39 -19.70
CA ASP A 247 11.38 -7.40 -21.06
C ASP A 247 12.62 -8.31 -21.17
N SER A 248 13.56 -8.17 -20.23
CA SER A 248 14.75 -9.02 -20.16
C SER A 248 14.41 -10.51 -19.93
N LEU A 249 13.42 -10.80 -19.10
CA LEU A 249 12.92 -12.16 -18.89
C LEU A 249 12.27 -12.73 -20.14
N SER A 250 11.54 -11.93 -20.89
CA SER A 250 10.94 -12.31 -22.17
C SER A 250 12.02 -12.74 -23.19
N ASP A 251 13.11 -11.96 -23.29
CA ASP A 251 14.25 -12.31 -24.14
C ASP A 251 14.88 -13.64 -23.73
N VAL A 252 15.10 -13.87 -22.43
CA VAL A 252 15.66 -15.14 -21.92
C VAL A 252 14.74 -16.32 -22.20
N VAL A 253 13.43 -16.15 -22.04
CA VAL A 253 12.44 -17.20 -22.35
C VAL A 253 12.47 -17.56 -23.84
N GLN A 254 12.60 -16.58 -24.70
CA GLN A 254 12.70 -16.79 -26.15
C GLN A 254 14.01 -17.50 -26.52
N GLU A 255 15.13 -17.11 -25.90
CA GLU A 255 16.43 -17.77 -26.08
C GLU A 255 16.39 -19.23 -25.59
N ASN A 256 15.79 -19.49 -24.41
CA ASN A 256 15.60 -20.85 -23.89
C ASN A 256 14.76 -21.72 -24.83
N SER A 257 13.70 -21.18 -25.41
CA SER A 257 12.87 -21.90 -26.38
C SER A 257 13.67 -22.28 -27.63
N ALA A 258 14.40 -21.32 -28.21
CA ALA A 258 15.24 -21.55 -29.38
C ALA A 258 16.38 -22.54 -29.07
N ALA A 259 17.08 -22.42 -27.97
CA ALA A 259 18.13 -23.35 -27.55
C ALA A 259 17.61 -24.75 -27.28
N SER A 260 16.36 -24.86 -26.79
CA SER A 260 15.72 -26.15 -26.58
C SER A 260 15.36 -26.85 -27.89
N GLU A 261 14.83 -26.11 -28.87
CA GLU A 261 14.56 -26.64 -30.20
C GLU A 261 15.85 -27.15 -30.88
N GLU A 262 16.94 -26.33 -30.80
CA GLU A 262 18.25 -26.71 -31.35
C GLU A 262 18.80 -27.96 -30.64
N SER A 263 18.73 -28.02 -29.32
CA SER A 263 19.19 -29.15 -28.50
C SER A 263 18.42 -30.43 -28.81
N ALA A 264 17.11 -30.33 -29.05
CA ALA A 264 16.29 -31.48 -29.47
C ALA A 264 16.74 -32.04 -30.83
N VAL A 265 16.98 -31.17 -31.81
CA VAL A 265 17.48 -31.55 -33.15
C VAL A 265 18.86 -32.20 -33.02
N ILE A 266 19.78 -31.66 -32.27
CA ILE A 266 21.10 -32.23 -32.03
C ILE A 266 20.97 -33.60 -31.35
N GLY A 267 20.04 -33.74 -30.39
CA GLY A 267 19.75 -35.03 -29.76
C GLY A 267 19.31 -36.09 -30.73
N GLU A 268 18.38 -35.77 -31.63
CA GLU A 268 17.91 -36.68 -32.66
C GLU A 268 19.04 -37.08 -33.63
N GLU A 269 19.86 -36.13 -34.06
CA GLU A 269 21.00 -36.37 -34.95
C GLU A 269 22.04 -37.28 -34.30
N LEU A 270 22.40 -37.06 -33.03
CA LEU A 270 23.34 -37.90 -32.28
C LEU A 270 22.80 -39.32 -32.08
N ALA A 271 21.49 -39.48 -31.83
CA ALA A 271 20.86 -40.79 -31.72
C ALA A 271 20.89 -41.53 -33.06
N GLU A 272 20.71 -40.85 -34.19
CA GLU A 272 20.83 -41.44 -35.53
C GLU A 272 22.27 -41.85 -35.84
N GLN A 273 23.27 -41.01 -35.51
CA GLN A 273 24.68 -41.34 -35.65
C GLN A 273 25.08 -42.55 -34.79
N ALA A 274 24.59 -42.63 -33.56
CA ALA A 274 24.84 -43.78 -32.67
C ALA A 274 24.23 -45.05 -33.24
N ARG A 275 23.03 -45.00 -33.78
CA ARG A 275 22.39 -46.15 -34.45
C ARG A 275 23.15 -46.57 -35.70
N SER A 276 23.61 -45.65 -36.53
CA SER A 276 24.46 -45.90 -37.68
C SER A 276 25.77 -46.60 -37.30
N LEU A 277 26.44 -46.12 -36.23
CA LEU A 277 27.64 -46.73 -35.68
C LEU A 277 27.37 -48.16 -35.21
N LYS A 278 26.27 -48.39 -34.47
CA LYS A 278 25.85 -49.74 -34.05
C LYS A 278 25.66 -50.66 -35.26
N HIS A 279 25.05 -50.21 -36.34
CA HIS A 279 24.85 -50.99 -37.55
C HIS A 279 26.20 -51.38 -38.20
N LEU A 280 27.19 -50.48 -38.20
CA LEU A 280 28.55 -50.79 -38.68
C LEU A 280 29.25 -51.80 -37.80
N ILE A 281 29.10 -51.69 -36.46
CA ILE A 281 29.67 -52.59 -35.47
C ILE A 281 29.03 -53.96 -35.51
N ASP A 282 27.76 -54.11 -35.76
CA ASP A 282 27.00 -55.38 -35.84
C ASP A 282 27.46 -56.27 -37.04
N ARG A 283 28.29 -55.72 -37.95
CA ARG A 283 28.93 -56.50 -39.01
C ARG A 283 30.08 -57.36 -38.44
N PHE A 284 30.58 -57.04 -37.21
CA PHE A 284 31.60 -57.84 -36.56
C PHE A 284 30.98 -58.90 -35.65
N VAL A 285 31.38 -60.15 -35.85
CA VAL A 285 30.91 -61.28 -35.06
C VAL A 285 31.82 -61.40 -33.84
N LEU A 286 31.31 -61.09 -32.65
CA LEU A 286 32.02 -61.08 -31.36
C LEU A 286 31.84 -62.37 -30.57
N GLU A 287 30.70 -63.02 -30.72
CA GLU A 287 30.39 -64.32 -30.08
C GLU A 287 30.06 -65.37 -31.14
N LYS A 288 30.57 -66.60 -30.89
CA LYS A 288 30.18 -67.73 -31.71
C LYS A 288 28.69 -67.94 -31.45
N PRO A 289 27.85 -68.02 -32.54
CA PRO A 289 26.44 -68.30 -32.31
C PRO A 289 26.36 -69.59 -31.48
N ALA A 290 25.60 -69.57 -30.39
CA ALA A 290 25.38 -70.76 -29.55
C ALA A 290 24.90 -71.89 -30.46
N GLY A 291 25.78 -72.83 -30.71
CA GLY A 291 25.56 -73.96 -31.64
C GLY A 291 24.31 -74.65 -31.14
N GLY A 292 23.32 -74.75 -32.05
CA GLY A 292 22.24 -75.68 -31.86
C GLY A 292 22.87 -77.06 -31.50
N SER A 293 22.46 -77.60 -30.38
CA SER A 293 22.80 -78.94 -29.95
C SER A 293 22.44 -79.87 -31.10
N ASP A 294 23.51 -80.22 -31.84
CA ASP A 294 23.35 -81.31 -32.80
C ASP A 294 23.15 -82.64 -32.01
N GLY A 295 21.90 -82.96 -31.84
CA GLY A 295 21.49 -84.24 -31.33
C GLY A 295 21.79 -85.28 -32.34
N GLY A 296 23.04 -85.74 -32.36
CA GLY A 296 23.53 -86.88 -33.17
C GLY A 296 23.72 -88.08 -32.27
N ALA A 297 22.69 -88.90 -32.25
CA ALA A 297 22.78 -90.31 -31.82
C ALA A 297 23.85 -91.10 -32.60
N ARG A 298 24.57 -91.85 -31.87
CA ARG A 298 25.25 -93.11 -32.02
C ARG A 298 26.77 -93.08 -31.80
#